data_805d5e6a6c754cfc2e17cc7c9b35ed17
#
_entry.id   805d5e6a6c754cfc2e17cc7c9b35ed17
#
_cell.length_a   1.000
_cell.length_b   1.000
_cell.length_c   1.000
_cell.angle_alpha   90.00
_cell.angle_beta   90.00
_cell.angle_gamma   90.00
#
_symmetry.space_group_name_H-M   'P 1'
#
loop_
_entity.id
_entity.type
_entity.pdbx_description
1 polymer ?
#
loop_
_entity_poly.entity_id
_entity_poly.type
_entity_poly.pdbx_seq_one_letter_code
_entity_poly.pdbx_strand_id
1 'polypeptide(L)'
;AQYDVDVTVGKGTGAMLAFADKEEQYVEDPQCIRCGKCVGVCPIRLEPVFMYKYLMKGDVDTWQNVLHGMDCIECGACTYTCPARLPLTHAFRLGKQEVNNARMAAKAKAEAEAKAAAEKKEA
;
A
#
# COMPACT_ATOMS: atom_id res chain seq x y z
N ALA A 1 -4.81 -10.83 0.82
CA ALA A 1 -5.03 -12.26 0.57
C ALA A 1 -4.02 -13.05 1.38
N GLN A 2 -4.42 -14.19 1.93
CA GLN A 2 -3.54 -15.11 2.63
C GLN A 2 -3.32 -16.33 1.74
N TYR A 3 -2.09 -16.80 1.69
CA TYR A 3 -1.68 -17.88 0.79
C TYR A 3 -1.45 -19.20 1.51
N ASP A 4 -1.67 -19.20 2.84
CA ASP A 4 -1.49 -20.37 3.68
C ASP A 4 -2.79 -20.74 4.40
N VAL A 5 -3.03 -22.04 4.59
CA VAL A 5 -4.20 -22.55 5.30
C VAL A 5 -4.02 -22.57 6.82
N ASP A 6 -2.78 -22.46 7.31
CA ASP A 6 -2.43 -22.49 8.73
C ASP A 6 -2.52 -21.13 9.41
N VAL A 7 -3.42 -20.27 8.92
CA VAL A 7 -3.62 -18.93 9.47
C VAL A 7 -4.74 -18.93 10.50
N THR A 8 -4.42 -18.46 11.70
CA THR A 8 -5.40 -18.34 12.78
C THR A 8 -6.37 -17.19 12.54
N VAL A 9 -7.66 -17.45 12.77
CA VAL A 9 -8.70 -16.42 12.81
C VAL A 9 -8.54 -15.62 14.09
N GLY A 10 -8.22 -14.33 13.96
CA GLY A 10 -8.01 -13.44 15.08
C GLY A 10 -9.09 -12.37 15.21
N LYS A 11 -8.95 -11.50 16.23
CA LYS A 11 -9.85 -10.38 16.51
C LYS A 11 -10.06 -9.43 15.32
N GLY A 12 -9.06 -9.30 14.44
CA GLY A 12 -9.10 -8.43 13.27
C GLY A 12 -9.66 -9.08 12.01
N THR A 13 -10.07 -10.35 12.04
CA THR A 13 -10.61 -11.06 10.87
C THR A 13 -12.05 -10.62 10.62
N GLY A 14 -12.28 -9.84 9.57
CA GLY A 14 -13.62 -9.33 9.23
C GLY A 14 -14.49 -10.34 8.48
N ALA A 15 -13.89 -11.18 7.63
CA ALA A 15 -14.60 -12.20 6.85
C ALA A 15 -13.65 -13.31 6.38
N MET A 16 -14.20 -14.48 6.15
CA MET A 16 -13.57 -15.59 5.42
C MET A 16 -14.37 -15.86 4.15
N LEU A 17 -13.68 -15.80 3.01
CA LEU A 17 -14.27 -16.01 1.69
C LEU A 17 -13.58 -17.21 1.05
N ALA A 18 -14.37 -18.18 0.61
CA ALA A 18 -13.90 -19.33 -0.16
C ALA A 18 -14.40 -19.17 -1.61
N PHE A 19 -13.49 -19.26 -2.55
CA PHE A 19 -13.80 -19.22 -3.98
C PHE A 19 -13.59 -20.58 -4.59
N ALA A 20 -14.49 -20.98 -5.51
CA ALA A 20 -14.29 -22.19 -6.31
C ALA A 20 -13.33 -21.87 -7.47
N ASP A 21 -12.60 -22.88 -7.96
CA ASP A 21 -11.59 -22.72 -9.04
C ASP A 21 -12.13 -21.99 -10.28
N LYS A 22 -13.44 -22.13 -10.57
CA LYS A 22 -14.09 -21.43 -11.69
C LYS A 22 -14.27 -19.93 -11.47
N GLU A 23 -14.23 -19.48 -10.23
CA GLU A 23 -14.41 -18.08 -9.84
C GLU A 23 -13.06 -17.37 -9.64
N GLU A 24 -12.00 -18.14 -9.46
CA GLU A 24 -10.65 -17.63 -9.36
C GLU A 24 -10.14 -17.23 -10.74
N GLN A 25 -10.09 -15.93 -10.98
CA GLN A 25 -9.56 -15.37 -12.22
C GLN A 25 -8.19 -14.74 -11.93
N TYR A 26 -7.21 -15.59 -11.68
CA TYR A 26 -5.84 -15.14 -11.56
C TYR A 26 -5.30 -14.70 -12.93
N VAL A 27 -4.66 -13.54 -12.96
CA VAL A 27 -3.96 -13.01 -14.14
C VAL A 27 -2.48 -12.97 -13.81
N GLU A 28 -1.69 -13.75 -14.53
CA GLU A 28 -0.26 -13.94 -14.21
C GLU A 28 0.58 -12.66 -14.36
N ASP A 29 0.28 -11.83 -15.35
CA ASP A 29 0.96 -10.54 -15.55
C ASP A 29 -0.07 -9.44 -15.89
N PRO A 30 -0.73 -8.85 -14.88
CA PRO A 30 -1.78 -7.89 -15.11
C PRO A 30 -1.26 -6.57 -15.66
N GLN A 31 -1.65 -6.21 -16.88
CA GLN A 31 -1.25 -4.98 -17.55
C GLN A 31 -2.35 -3.92 -17.51
N CYS A 32 -1.98 -2.68 -17.16
CA CYS A 32 -2.91 -1.57 -17.11
C CYS A 32 -3.38 -1.14 -18.51
N ILE A 33 -4.69 -1.23 -18.78
CA ILE A 33 -5.30 -0.78 -20.04
C ILE A 33 -5.68 0.71 -20.04
N ARG A 34 -5.37 1.46 -18.99
CA ARG A 34 -5.63 2.91 -18.82
C ARG A 34 -7.09 3.30 -18.98
N CYS A 35 -8.04 2.46 -18.59
CA CYS A 35 -9.48 2.72 -18.72
C CYS A 35 -10.05 3.79 -17.75
N GLY A 36 -9.29 4.21 -16.73
CA GLY A 36 -9.70 5.24 -15.76
C GLY A 36 -10.73 4.81 -14.72
N LYS A 37 -11.29 3.60 -14.76
CA LYS A 37 -12.33 3.15 -13.82
C LYS A 37 -11.91 3.26 -12.35
N CYS A 38 -10.66 2.99 -12.04
CA CYS A 38 -10.12 3.11 -10.69
C CYS A 38 -10.14 4.55 -10.14
N VAL A 39 -9.99 5.55 -11.01
CA VAL A 39 -10.10 6.97 -10.64
C VAL A 39 -11.55 7.33 -10.34
N GLY A 40 -12.47 6.92 -11.22
CA GLY A 40 -13.89 7.22 -11.07
C GLY A 40 -14.54 6.60 -9.83
N VAL A 41 -14.02 5.48 -9.33
CA VAL A 41 -14.58 4.78 -8.16
C VAL A 41 -13.92 5.20 -6.83
N CYS A 42 -12.86 6.00 -6.88
CA CYS A 42 -12.14 6.40 -5.66
C CYS A 42 -12.99 7.37 -4.81
N PRO A 43 -13.37 7.00 -3.56
CA PRO A 43 -14.24 7.82 -2.72
C PRO A 43 -13.59 9.14 -2.27
N ILE A 44 -12.27 9.18 -2.22
CA ILE A 44 -11.49 10.36 -1.85
C ILE A 44 -10.80 11.02 -3.06
N ARG A 45 -11.20 10.63 -4.27
CA ARG A 45 -10.77 11.24 -5.54
C ARG A 45 -9.26 11.23 -5.80
N LEU A 46 -8.58 10.20 -5.35
CA LEU A 46 -7.18 9.96 -5.72
C LEU A 46 -7.09 9.40 -7.15
N GLU A 47 -5.88 9.34 -7.66
CA GLU A 47 -5.55 8.82 -8.98
C GLU A 47 -4.83 7.46 -8.92
N PRO A 48 -5.53 6.34 -8.62
CA PRO A 48 -4.90 5.04 -8.36
C PRO A 48 -4.02 4.53 -9.51
N VAL A 49 -4.35 4.85 -10.74
CA VAL A 49 -3.56 4.46 -11.92
C VAL A 49 -2.15 5.08 -11.90
N PHE A 50 -2.05 6.36 -11.55
CA PHE A 50 -0.77 7.05 -11.46
C PHE A 50 -0.02 6.63 -10.19
N MET A 51 -0.73 6.52 -9.07
CA MET A 51 -0.16 6.03 -7.81
C MET A 51 0.52 4.68 -8.00
N TYR A 52 -0.15 3.73 -8.66
CA TYR A 52 0.42 2.42 -8.97
C TYR A 52 1.65 2.52 -9.86
N LYS A 53 1.58 3.32 -10.93
CA LYS A 53 2.68 3.52 -11.88
C LYS A 53 3.94 4.06 -11.20
N TYR A 54 3.80 5.02 -10.29
CA TYR A 54 4.95 5.62 -9.60
C TYR A 54 5.55 4.66 -8.57
N LEU A 55 4.73 3.90 -7.84
CA LEU A 55 5.21 2.84 -6.95
C LEU A 55 5.97 1.74 -7.71
N MET A 56 5.46 1.31 -8.87
CA MET A 56 6.18 0.31 -9.69
C MET A 56 7.51 0.83 -10.24
N LYS A 57 7.69 2.14 -10.31
CA LYS A 57 8.97 2.78 -10.67
C LYS A 57 9.91 3.00 -9.47
N GLY A 58 9.45 2.74 -8.25
CA GLY A 58 10.17 3.03 -7.02
C GLY A 58 10.20 4.52 -6.64
N ASP A 59 9.39 5.36 -7.29
CA ASP A 59 9.29 6.79 -6.99
C ASP A 59 8.26 7.03 -5.88
N VAL A 60 8.69 6.72 -4.66
CA VAL A 60 7.86 6.83 -3.45
C VAL A 60 7.67 8.30 -3.06
N ASP A 61 8.62 9.17 -3.38
CA ASP A 61 8.52 10.61 -3.06
C ASP A 61 7.41 11.28 -3.85
N THR A 62 7.33 11.07 -5.16
CA THR A 62 6.22 11.59 -5.98
C THR A 62 4.89 10.96 -5.55
N TRP A 63 4.88 9.67 -5.26
CA TRP A 63 3.69 8.97 -4.77
C TRP A 63 3.15 9.56 -3.47
N GLN A 64 4.04 9.88 -2.51
CA GLN A 64 3.66 10.43 -1.22
C GLN A 64 3.25 11.91 -1.32
N ASN A 65 4.07 12.76 -1.97
CA ASN A 65 3.98 14.21 -1.85
C ASN A 65 3.12 14.85 -2.95
N VAL A 66 3.07 14.24 -4.14
CA VAL A 66 2.31 14.78 -5.29
C VAL A 66 0.99 14.05 -5.47
N LEU A 67 1.00 12.72 -5.36
CA LEU A 67 -0.19 11.90 -5.57
C LEU A 67 -0.97 11.59 -4.27
N HIS A 68 -0.51 12.13 -3.14
CA HIS A 68 -1.16 11.98 -1.84
C HIS A 68 -1.45 10.51 -1.46
N GLY A 69 -0.49 9.63 -1.76
CA GLY A 69 -0.65 8.19 -1.55
C GLY A 69 -0.94 7.79 -0.10
N MET A 70 -0.44 8.58 0.86
CA MET A 70 -0.69 8.36 2.28
C MET A 70 -2.15 8.58 2.68
N ASP A 71 -2.93 9.38 1.93
CA ASP A 71 -4.34 9.67 2.22
C ASP A 71 -5.26 8.52 1.79
N CYS A 72 -4.76 7.54 1.03
CA CYS A 72 -5.53 6.38 0.60
C CYS A 72 -6.11 5.62 1.80
N ILE A 73 -7.43 5.47 1.86
CA ILE A 73 -8.14 4.74 2.94
C ILE A 73 -8.15 3.22 2.76
N GLU A 74 -7.49 2.70 1.72
CA GLU A 74 -7.35 1.27 1.43
C GLU A 74 -8.68 0.51 1.30
N CYS A 75 -9.72 1.19 0.84
CA CYS A 75 -11.07 0.62 0.71
C CYS A 75 -11.19 -0.52 -0.32
N GLY A 76 -10.23 -0.70 -1.21
CA GLY A 76 -10.21 -1.76 -2.21
C GLY A 76 -11.06 -1.52 -3.46
N ALA A 77 -11.87 -0.46 -3.53
CA ALA A 77 -12.77 -0.19 -4.65
C ALA A 77 -12.05 -0.13 -6.02
N CYS A 78 -10.87 0.48 -6.06
CA CYS A 78 -10.06 0.58 -7.27
C CYS A 78 -9.55 -0.80 -7.77
N THR A 79 -9.16 -1.69 -6.85
CA THR A 79 -8.74 -3.06 -7.18
C THR A 79 -9.93 -3.88 -7.68
N TYR A 80 -11.07 -3.79 -6.99
CA TYR A 80 -12.28 -4.52 -7.36
C TYR A 80 -12.78 -4.15 -8.76
N THR A 81 -12.80 -2.86 -9.08
CA THR A 81 -13.29 -2.33 -10.36
C THR A 81 -12.30 -2.54 -11.53
N CYS A 82 -11.05 -2.89 -11.25
CA CYS A 82 -10.02 -3.01 -12.28
C CYS A 82 -10.25 -4.20 -13.21
N PRO A 83 -10.52 -3.99 -14.52
CA PRO A 83 -10.71 -5.09 -15.46
C PRO A 83 -9.42 -5.88 -15.74
N ALA A 84 -8.27 -5.23 -15.56
CA ALA A 84 -6.95 -5.87 -15.69
C ALA A 84 -6.49 -6.56 -14.39
N ARG A 85 -7.31 -6.54 -13.33
CA ARG A 85 -7.04 -7.19 -12.05
C ARG A 85 -5.73 -6.79 -11.36
N LEU A 86 -5.34 -5.52 -11.53
CA LEU A 86 -4.16 -4.98 -10.86
C LEU A 86 -4.33 -5.00 -9.33
N PRO A 87 -3.31 -5.40 -8.57
CA PRO A 87 -3.34 -5.44 -7.10
C PRO A 87 -3.10 -4.04 -6.50
N LEU A 88 -3.91 -3.04 -6.90
CA LEU A 88 -3.71 -1.62 -6.57
C LEU A 88 -3.64 -1.38 -5.06
N THR A 89 -4.63 -1.88 -4.32
CA THR A 89 -4.68 -1.69 -2.86
C THR A 89 -3.49 -2.33 -2.15
N HIS A 90 -3.06 -3.50 -2.62
CA HIS A 90 -1.88 -4.18 -2.06
C HIS A 90 -0.61 -3.35 -2.28
N ALA A 91 -0.41 -2.85 -3.49
CA ALA A 91 0.73 -1.97 -3.80
C ALA A 91 0.74 -0.72 -2.93
N PHE A 92 -0.43 -0.09 -2.70
CA PHE A 92 -0.52 1.10 -1.84
C PHE A 92 -0.20 0.80 -0.37
N ARG A 93 -0.58 -0.37 0.14
CA ARG A 93 -0.19 -0.82 1.48
C ARG A 93 1.32 -0.97 1.61
N LEU A 94 1.96 -1.58 0.60
CA LEU A 94 3.42 -1.71 0.58
C LEU A 94 4.10 -0.33 0.52
N GLY A 95 3.63 0.58 -0.33
CA GLY A 95 4.15 1.94 -0.39
C GLY A 95 4.02 2.70 0.94
N LYS A 96 2.88 2.58 1.63
CA LYS A 96 2.71 3.15 2.97
C LYS A 96 3.64 2.53 4.00
N GLN A 97 3.81 1.24 3.95
CA GLN A 97 4.73 0.54 4.86
C GLN A 97 6.17 1.01 4.66
N GLU A 98 6.60 1.18 3.44
CA GLU A 98 7.93 1.70 3.09
C GLU A 98 8.14 3.11 3.67
N VAL A 99 7.19 4.03 3.43
CA VAL A 99 7.23 5.38 3.99
C VAL A 99 7.27 5.37 5.51
N ASN A 100 6.44 4.57 6.15
CA ASN A 100 6.40 4.48 7.60
C ASN A 100 7.70 3.90 8.18
N ASN A 101 8.26 2.87 7.54
CA ASN A 101 9.54 2.31 7.96
C ASN A 101 10.68 3.34 7.83
N ALA A 102 10.71 4.11 6.75
CA ALA A 102 11.69 5.18 6.57
C ALA A 102 11.54 6.27 7.65
N ARG A 103 10.31 6.68 7.97
CA ARG A 103 10.03 7.65 9.06
C ARG A 103 10.46 7.12 10.43
N MET A 104 10.18 5.87 10.73
CA MET A 104 10.60 5.25 12.00
C MET A 104 12.12 5.15 12.11
N ALA A 105 12.79 4.77 11.03
CA ALA A 105 14.26 4.73 10.99
C ALA A 105 14.89 6.12 11.17
N ALA A 106 14.34 7.14 10.54
CA ALA A 106 14.79 8.53 10.69
C ALA A 106 14.60 9.02 12.13
N LYS A 107 13.43 8.72 12.73
CA LYS A 107 13.15 9.08 14.12
C LYS A 107 14.10 8.40 15.10
N ALA A 108 14.36 7.11 14.93
CA ALA A 108 15.29 6.36 15.77
C ALA A 108 16.72 6.92 15.69
N LYS A 109 17.18 7.32 14.50
CA LYS A 109 18.49 7.98 14.33
C LYS A 109 18.55 9.32 15.07
N ALA A 110 17.53 10.16 14.91
CA ALA A 110 17.47 11.45 15.57
C ALA A 110 17.46 11.33 17.11
N GLU A 111 16.74 10.34 17.65
CA GLU A 111 16.71 10.07 19.09
C GLU A 111 18.07 9.56 19.60
N ALA A 112 18.77 8.74 18.82
CA ALA A 112 20.11 8.27 19.16
C ALA A 112 21.14 9.42 19.17
N GLU A 113 21.08 10.29 18.17
CA GLU A 113 21.95 11.48 18.09
C GLU A 113 21.68 12.46 19.23
N ALA A 114 20.41 12.67 19.59
CA ALA A 114 20.03 13.53 20.71
C ALA A 114 20.54 12.98 22.05
N LYS A 115 20.46 11.67 22.28
CA LYS A 115 21.01 11.02 23.48
C LYS A 115 22.53 11.15 23.56
N ALA A 116 23.23 10.89 22.45
CA ALA A 116 24.68 11.03 22.39
C ALA A 116 25.15 12.49 22.62
N ALA A 117 24.35 13.48 22.15
CA ALA A 117 24.64 14.87 22.40
C ALA A 117 24.39 15.30 23.87
N ALA A 118 23.40 14.69 24.52
CA ALA A 118 23.12 14.94 25.95
C ALA A 118 24.23 14.38 26.85
N GLU A 119 24.68 13.15 26.59
CA GLU A 119 25.80 12.53 27.35
C GLU A 119 27.12 13.32 27.23
N LYS A 120 27.37 13.93 26.05
CA LYS A 120 28.55 14.80 25.87
C LYS A 120 28.50 16.13 26.63
N LYS A 121 27.31 16.55 27.07
CA LYS A 121 27.14 17.81 27.81
C LYS A 121 27.24 17.65 29.31
N GLU A 122 27.12 16.43 29.82
CA GLU A 122 27.23 16.11 31.24
C GLU A 122 28.65 15.63 31.65
N ALA A 123 29.53 15.38 30.67
CA ALA A 123 30.93 15.04 30.91
C ALA A 123 31.86 16.25 30.75
#